data_0c171b6a96f66e6cf921c120aa567baf
#
_entry.id   0c171b6a96f66e6cf921c120aa567baf
#
_cell.length_a   1.000
_cell.length_b   1.000
_cell.length_c   1.000
_cell.angle_alpha   90.00
_cell.angle_beta   90.00
_cell.angle_gamma   90.00
#
_symmetry.space_group_name_H-M   'P 1'
#
loop_
_entity.id
_entity.type
_entity.pdbx_description
1 polymer ?
#
loop_
_entity_poly.entity_id
_entity_poly.type
_entity_poly.pdbx_seq_one_letter_code
_entity_poly.pdbx_strand_id
1 'polypeptide(L)'
;MKHSTIISAAIVAIGLALGGLFIALGINKMAVRDRAVTVKGLSTQDVKADYAVWPLSFGLMGNDLPSLYSDISKMHSTVRKFLISKGFADKDIKEGNTTVNNNWASYYGEKPEYHYSINTSVIISTSNVDLVIANQGCQTELLSRGYIINSDEWALDYQFNGLNELKPTMIEEATKNARAVAQKFADDSNSRLGGIRRASQGQFSIEPDQYQPWIKHVRVVTTVDYFLN
;
A
#
# COMPACT_ATOMS: atom_id res chain seq x y z
N MET A 1 -44.58 -19.37 69.94
CA MET A 1 -44.74 -18.90 68.55
C MET A 1 -43.90 -17.65 68.20
N LYS A 2 -43.81 -16.62 69.05
CA LYS A 2 -43.07 -15.36 68.76
C LYS A 2 -41.53 -15.55 68.56
N HIS A 3 -40.82 -16.47 69.25
CA HIS A 3 -39.42 -16.67 69.09
C HIS A 3 -39.00 -17.34 67.76
N SER A 4 -39.81 -18.25 67.24
CA SER A 4 -39.59 -18.92 65.96
C SER A 4 -39.67 -17.91 64.77
N THR A 5 -40.61 -16.99 64.83
CA THR A 5 -40.74 -15.96 63.77
C THR A 5 -39.57 -14.96 63.77
N ILE A 6 -39.07 -14.59 64.93
CA ILE A 6 -37.90 -13.71 65.08
C ILE A 6 -36.62 -14.39 64.52
N ILE A 7 -36.42 -15.66 64.78
CA ILE A 7 -35.26 -16.44 64.27
C ILE A 7 -35.34 -16.56 62.75
N SER A 8 -36.52 -16.85 62.18
CA SER A 8 -36.69 -16.93 60.73
C SER A 8 -36.44 -15.58 60.06
N ALA A 9 -36.92 -14.47 60.67
CA ALA A 9 -36.69 -13.13 60.15
C ALA A 9 -35.19 -12.75 60.20
N ALA A 10 -34.47 -13.14 61.26
CA ALA A 10 -33.05 -12.90 61.35
C ALA A 10 -32.23 -13.70 60.31
N ILE A 11 -32.60 -14.94 60.02
CA ILE A 11 -31.96 -15.77 58.99
C ILE A 11 -32.15 -15.15 57.59
N VAL A 12 -33.36 -14.70 57.29
CA VAL A 12 -33.66 -14.03 56.01
C VAL A 12 -32.91 -12.70 55.89
N ALA A 13 -32.83 -11.90 56.95
CA ALA A 13 -32.08 -10.66 56.98
C ALA A 13 -30.56 -10.88 56.75
N ILE A 14 -29.97 -11.89 57.39
CA ILE A 14 -28.57 -12.26 57.18
C ILE A 14 -28.36 -12.75 55.75
N GLY A 15 -29.27 -13.55 55.21
CA GLY A 15 -29.19 -14.05 53.82
C GLY A 15 -29.21 -12.91 52.80
N LEU A 16 -30.08 -11.92 52.98
CA LEU A 16 -30.16 -10.73 52.15
C LEU A 16 -28.92 -9.85 52.28
N ALA A 17 -28.40 -9.67 53.49
CA ALA A 17 -27.17 -8.89 53.70
C ALA A 17 -25.93 -9.56 53.08
N LEU A 18 -25.77 -10.89 53.19
CA LEU A 18 -24.71 -11.63 52.54
C LEU A 18 -24.85 -11.61 51.03
N GLY A 19 -26.08 -11.78 50.50
CA GLY A 19 -26.36 -11.68 49.07
C GLY A 19 -26.00 -10.29 48.49
N GLY A 20 -26.43 -9.23 49.21
CA GLY A 20 -26.06 -7.85 48.84
C GLY A 20 -24.52 -7.62 48.88
N LEU A 21 -23.82 -8.17 49.86
CA LEU A 21 -22.37 -8.06 49.96
C LEU A 21 -21.66 -8.78 48.78
N PHE A 22 -22.11 -9.99 48.43
CA PHE A 22 -21.53 -10.71 47.29
C PHE A 22 -21.78 -10.00 45.95
N ILE A 23 -22.97 -9.40 45.76
CA ILE A 23 -23.29 -8.60 44.59
C ILE A 23 -22.38 -7.36 44.53
N ALA A 24 -22.25 -6.63 45.65
CA ALA A 24 -21.40 -5.43 45.72
C ALA A 24 -19.92 -5.75 45.44
N LEU A 25 -19.39 -6.86 45.98
CA LEU A 25 -18.04 -7.33 45.71
C LEU A 25 -17.87 -7.77 44.26
N GLY A 26 -18.91 -8.36 43.65
CA GLY A 26 -18.91 -8.75 42.24
C GLY A 26 -18.86 -7.54 41.30
N ILE A 27 -19.67 -6.53 41.56
CA ILE A 27 -19.72 -5.28 40.78
C ILE A 27 -18.37 -4.53 40.88
N ASN A 28 -17.83 -4.40 42.11
CA ASN A 28 -16.52 -3.77 42.30
C ASN A 28 -15.41 -4.48 41.53
N LYS A 29 -15.38 -5.81 41.51
CA LYS A 29 -14.39 -6.57 40.69
C LYS A 29 -14.59 -6.35 39.19
N MET A 30 -15.83 -6.17 38.72
CA MET A 30 -16.09 -5.85 37.30
C MET A 30 -15.63 -4.43 36.95
N ALA A 31 -15.89 -3.45 37.80
CA ALA A 31 -15.51 -2.05 37.57
C ALA A 31 -13.97 -1.87 37.52
N VAL A 32 -13.24 -2.58 38.36
CA VAL A 32 -11.76 -2.55 38.35
C VAL A 32 -11.18 -3.27 37.10
N ARG A 33 -11.86 -4.30 36.62
CA ARG A 33 -11.44 -5.06 35.41
C ARG A 33 -11.63 -4.30 34.11
N ASP A 34 -12.38 -3.20 34.10
CA ASP A 34 -12.71 -2.45 32.89
C ASP A 34 -11.73 -1.29 32.60
N ARG A 35 -10.74 -1.08 33.48
CA ARG A 35 -9.68 -0.11 33.24
C ARG A 35 -8.78 -0.62 32.11
N ALA A 36 -8.74 0.12 31.04
CA ALA A 36 -7.91 -0.21 29.89
C ALA A 36 -7.24 1.06 29.30
N VAL A 37 -6.09 0.89 28.71
CA VAL A 37 -5.42 1.92 27.91
C VAL A 37 -5.35 1.47 26.48
N THR A 38 -5.80 2.35 25.58
CA THR A 38 -5.70 2.15 24.13
C THR A 38 -4.47 2.86 23.63
N VAL A 39 -3.59 2.14 22.98
CA VAL A 39 -2.34 2.66 22.40
C VAL A 39 -2.20 2.25 20.95
N LYS A 40 -1.39 3.03 20.23
CA LYS A 40 -1.03 2.72 18.84
C LYS A 40 0.47 2.51 18.76
N GLY A 41 0.87 1.41 18.15
CA GLY A 41 2.26 1.16 17.76
C GLY A 41 2.41 1.29 16.26
N LEU A 42 3.50 1.89 15.85
CA LEU A 42 3.86 2.12 14.46
C LEU A 42 5.09 1.27 14.14
N SER A 43 5.09 0.67 12.94
CA SER A 43 6.30 0.18 12.28
C SER A 43 6.37 0.80 10.89
N THR A 44 7.56 1.23 10.49
CA THR A 44 7.86 1.78 9.17
C THR A 44 9.14 1.15 8.66
N GLN A 45 9.15 0.75 7.41
CA GLN A 45 10.32 0.17 6.76
C GLN A 45 10.46 0.69 5.34
N ASP A 46 11.66 1.12 4.98
CA ASP A 46 11.99 1.51 3.62
C ASP A 46 12.51 0.28 2.89
N VAL A 47 11.90 -0.02 1.75
CA VAL A 47 12.25 -1.16 0.92
C VAL A 47 12.43 -0.71 -0.52
N LYS A 48 13.28 -1.41 -1.25
CA LYS A 48 13.42 -1.19 -2.68
C LYS A 48 12.32 -1.95 -3.41
N ALA A 49 11.76 -1.32 -4.46
CA ALA A 49 10.88 -1.99 -5.39
C ALA A 49 11.54 -3.25 -5.98
N ASP A 50 10.76 -4.29 -6.18
CA ASP A 50 11.20 -5.59 -6.72
C ASP A 50 10.72 -5.83 -8.15
N TYR A 51 9.92 -4.91 -8.67
CA TYR A 51 9.38 -4.96 -10.02
C TYR A 51 9.21 -3.56 -10.59
N ALA A 52 9.39 -3.42 -11.90
CA ALA A 52 9.15 -2.16 -12.60
C ALA A 52 8.38 -2.39 -13.90
N VAL A 53 7.45 -1.47 -14.18
CA VAL A 53 6.69 -1.40 -15.43
C VAL A 53 6.97 -0.05 -16.06
N TRP A 54 7.59 -0.06 -17.24
CA TRP A 54 7.99 1.16 -17.94
C TRP A 54 7.44 1.18 -19.36
N PRO A 55 6.33 1.91 -19.61
CA PRO A 55 5.81 2.13 -20.94
C PRO A 55 6.56 3.27 -21.66
N LEU A 56 7.00 3.00 -22.86
CA LEU A 56 7.57 3.97 -23.80
C LEU A 56 6.57 4.17 -24.93
N SER A 57 5.86 5.29 -24.91
CA SER A 57 4.81 5.60 -25.87
C SER A 57 5.35 6.40 -27.05
N PHE A 58 4.86 6.12 -28.22
CA PHE A 58 5.21 6.85 -29.46
C PHE A 58 4.05 6.82 -30.43
N GLY A 59 4.07 7.74 -31.39
CA GLY A 59 3.02 7.83 -32.38
C GLY A 59 3.49 8.50 -33.66
N LEU A 60 2.73 8.30 -34.71
CA LEU A 60 2.91 8.91 -36.02
C LEU A 60 1.60 9.48 -36.53
N MET A 61 1.70 10.51 -37.38
CA MET A 61 0.56 11.09 -38.08
C MET A 61 0.80 11.04 -39.59
N GLY A 62 -0.27 10.90 -40.38
CA GLY A 62 -0.17 10.89 -41.80
C GLY A 62 -1.52 10.71 -42.51
N ASN A 63 -1.48 10.63 -43.84
CA ASN A 63 -2.68 10.55 -44.65
C ASN A 63 -2.91 9.16 -45.27
N ASP A 64 -1.90 8.30 -45.24
CA ASP A 64 -1.97 6.91 -45.74
C ASP A 64 -1.81 5.90 -44.59
N LEU A 65 -2.91 5.23 -44.24
CA LEU A 65 -2.96 4.31 -43.10
C LEU A 65 -2.03 3.08 -43.28
N PRO A 66 -1.97 2.41 -44.46
CA PRO A 66 -1.04 1.30 -44.66
C PRO A 66 0.44 1.68 -44.45
N SER A 67 0.85 2.85 -44.96
CA SER A 67 2.20 3.38 -44.78
C SER A 67 2.49 3.65 -43.31
N LEU A 68 1.58 4.32 -42.61
CA LEU A 68 1.71 4.56 -41.15
C LEU A 68 1.86 3.27 -40.35
N TYR A 69 1.09 2.24 -40.69
CA TYR A 69 1.19 0.96 -40.00
C TYR A 69 2.56 0.29 -40.24
N SER A 70 3.07 0.35 -41.46
CA SER A 70 4.41 -0.15 -41.78
C SER A 70 5.49 0.58 -40.97
N ASP A 71 5.38 1.90 -40.86
CA ASP A 71 6.38 2.73 -40.15
C ASP A 71 6.31 2.53 -38.64
N ILE A 72 5.13 2.38 -38.04
CA ILE A 72 4.94 1.99 -36.63
C ILE A 72 5.58 0.62 -36.37
N SER A 73 5.41 -0.36 -37.25
CA SER A 73 6.00 -1.69 -37.09
C SER A 73 7.53 -1.66 -37.12
N LYS A 74 8.12 -0.84 -38.01
CA LYS A 74 9.58 -0.58 -38.03
C LYS A 74 10.05 0.09 -36.73
N MET A 75 9.25 1.05 -36.24
CA MET A 75 9.55 1.76 -34.99
C MET A 75 9.54 0.81 -33.79
N HIS A 76 8.53 -0.08 -33.66
CA HIS A 76 8.51 -1.13 -32.66
C HIS A 76 9.79 -1.97 -32.67
N SER A 77 10.18 -2.43 -33.85
CA SER A 77 11.40 -3.24 -34.04
C SER A 77 12.66 -2.47 -33.62
N THR A 78 12.72 -1.17 -33.93
CA THR A 78 13.87 -0.31 -33.59
C THR A 78 13.95 -0.08 -32.09
N VAL A 79 12.84 0.29 -31.44
CA VAL A 79 12.77 0.50 -29.98
C VAL A 79 13.11 -0.80 -29.25
N ARG A 80 12.57 -1.94 -29.69
CA ARG A 80 12.86 -3.26 -29.10
C ARG A 80 14.36 -3.59 -29.18
N LYS A 81 14.97 -3.45 -30.36
CA LYS A 81 16.42 -3.68 -30.54
C LYS A 81 17.26 -2.74 -29.68
N PHE A 82 16.85 -1.48 -29.57
CA PHE A 82 17.51 -0.50 -28.72
C PHE A 82 17.47 -0.94 -27.25
N LEU A 83 16.31 -1.33 -26.73
CA LEU A 83 16.16 -1.79 -25.34
C LEU A 83 16.98 -3.06 -25.07
N ILE A 84 17.02 -4.01 -25.99
CA ILE A 84 17.89 -5.19 -25.90
C ILE A 84 19.36 -4.76 -25.81
N SER A 85 19.79 -3.77 -26.60
CA SER A 85 21.16 -3.25 -26.54
C SER A 85 21.50 -2.57 -25.22
N LYS A 86 20.48 -2.10 -24.47
CA LYS A 86 20.62 -1.55 -23.13
C LYS A 86 20.60 -2.62 -22.02
N GLY A 87 20.48 -3.90 -22.38
CA GLY A 87 20.55 -5.04 -21.47
C GLY A 87 19.21 -5.60 -21.02
N PHE A 88 18.09 -5.06 -21.50
CA PHE A 88 16.77 -5.62 -21.19
C PHE A 88 16.58 -6.98 -21.90
N ALA A 89 16.04 -7.94 -21.18
CA ALA A 89 15.75 -9.26 -21.77
C ALA A 89 14.54 -9.16 -22.72
N ASP A 90 14.62 -9.84 -23.84
CA ASP A 90 13.57 -9.82 -24.88
C ASP A 90 12.19 -10.23 -24.33
N LYS A 91 12.15 -11.18 -23.39
CA LYS A 91 10.93 -11.64 -22.70
C LYS A 91 10.25 -10.56 -21.86
N ASP A 92 11.00 -9.56 -21.38
CA ASP A 92 10.52 -8.48 -20.52
C ASP A 92 9.96 -7.30 -21.35
N ILE A 93 10.15 -7.33 -22.68
CA ILE A 93 9.73 -6.29 -23.61
C ILE A 93 8.47 -6.76 -24.33
N LYS A 94 7.36 -6.05 -24.15
CA LYS A 94 6.08 -6.34 -24.79
C LYS A 94 5.58 -5.14 -25.59
N GLU A 95 4.85 -5.42 -26.66
CA GLU A 95 4.12 -4.40 -27.38
C GLU A 95 2.85 -4.05 -26.62
N GLY A 96 2.60 -2.76 -26.45
CA GLY A 96 1.37 -2.25 -25.86
C GLY A 96 0.25 -2.10 -26.91
N ASN A 97 -0.86 -1.56 -26.47
CA ASN A 97 -2.01 -1.34 -27.35
C ASN A 97 -1.69 -0.29 -28.41
N THR A 98 -2.15 -0.56 -29.64
CA THR A 98 -2.10 0.42 -30.75
C THR A 98 -3.49 1.01 -30.94
N THR A 99 -3.56 2.34 -30.88
CA THR A 99 -4.78 3.10 -31.10
C THR A 99 -4.65 3.90 -32.40
N VAL A 100 -5.65 3.82 -33.26
CA VAL A 100 -5.75 4.58 -34.50
C VAL A 100 -6.91 5.55 -34.41
N ASN A 101 -6.65 6.83 -34.64
CA ASN A 101 -7.68 7.85 -34.65
C ASN A 101 -7.83 8.39 -36.09
N ASN A 102 -9.08 8.54 -36.52
CA ASN A 102 -9.44 9.30 -37.75
C ASN A 102 -9.70 10.75 -37.35
N ASN A 103 -8.72 11.62 -37.57
CA ASN A 103 -8.78 13.01 -37.17
C ASN A 103 -9.82 13.81 -37.99
N TRP A 104 -10.21 13.31 -39.15
CA TRP A 104 -11.23 13.95 -40.01
C TRP A 104 -12.64 13.54 -39.65
N ALA A 105 -12.84 12.52 -38.82
CA ALA A 105 -14.20 12.10 -38.45
C ALA A 105 -14.85 12.98 -37.40
N SER A 106 -14.07 13.73 -36.61
CA SER A 106 -14.56 14.44 -35.42
C SER A 106 -13.89 15.81 -35.22
N TYR A 107 -13.57 16.55 -36.28
CA TYR A 107 -12.99 17.88 -36.12
C TYR A 107 -14.06 18.97 -36.03
N TYR A 108 -13.77 20.01 -35.22
CA TYR A 108 -14.52 21.26 -35.14
C TYR A 108 -13.56 22.40 -35.52
N GLY A 109 -13.92 23.23 -36.48
CA GLY A 109 -13.08 24.33 -36.97
C GLY A 109 -12.26 23.94 -38.21
N GLU A 110 -10.97 24.28 -38.23
CA GLU A 110 -10.09 23.95 -39.36
C GLU A 110 -9.80 22.46 -39.43
N LYS A 111 -9.81 21.94 -40.67
CA LYS A 111 -9.54 20.52 -40.93
C LYS A 111 -8.09 20.18 -40.55
N PRO A 112 -7.82 19.15 -39.72
CA PRO A 112 -6.47 18.74 -39.39
C PRO A 112 -5.65 18.39 -40.63
N GLU A 113 -4.37 18.70 -40.59
CA GLU A 113 -3.43 18.43 -41.71
C GLU A 113 -3.34 16.93 -41.99
N TYR A 114 -3.30 16.12 -40.93
CA TYR A 114 -3.16 14.66 -41.04
C TYR A 114 -4.48 13.94 -40.75
N HIS A 115 -4.84 13.04 -41.68
CA HIS A 115 -6.08 12.27 -41.63
C HIS A 115 -6.06 11.27 -40.47
N TYR A 116 -4.93 10.60 -40.25
CA TYR A 116 -4.80 9.57 -39.22
C TYR A 116 -3.71 9.92 -38.25
N SER A 117 -3.90 9.50 -36.98
CA SER A 117 -2.87 9.43 -35.98
C SER A 117 -2.86 8.02 -35.34
N ILE A 118 -1.67 7.43 -35.26
CA ILE A 118 -1.45 6.14 -34.61
C ILE A 118 -0.62 6.38 -33.36
N ASN A 119 -1.09 5.90 -32.23
CA ASN A 119 -0.37 5.90 -30.96
C ASN A 119 -0.22 4.46 -30.46
N THR A 120 0.96 4.14 -29.98
CA THR A 120 1.29 2.81 -29.48
C THR A 120 2.38 2.91 -28.39
N SER A 121 2.73 1.80 -27.78
CA SER A 121 3.81 1.75 -26.79
C SER A 121 4.59 0.45 -26.86
N VAL A 122 5.81 0.49 -26.33
CA VAL A 122 6.59 -0.67 -25.93
C VAL A 122 6.68 -0.64 -24.42
N ILE A 123 6.32 -1.74 -23.76
CA ILE A 123 6.26 -1.84 -22.31
C ILE A 123 7.36 -2.77 -21.84
N ILE A 124 8.23 -2.26 -20.97
CA ILE A 124 9.22 -3.04 -20.25
C ILE A 124 8.59 -3.46 -18.92
N SER A 125 8.62 -4.76 -18.61
CA SER A 125 8.10 -5.32 -17.35
C SER A 125 9.14 -6.26 -16.79
N THR A 126 9.90 -5.84 -15.77
CA THR A 126 11.07 -6.57 -15.29
C THR A 126 11.23 -6.52 -13.78
N SER A 127 11.81 -7.58 -13.21
CA SER A 127 12.28 -7.60 -11.82
C SER A 127 13.67 -6.97 -11.64
N ASN A 128 14.38 -6.66 -12.74
CA ASN A 128 15.67 -5.97 -12.66
C ASN A 128 15.46 -4.45 -12.56
N VAL A 129 15.01 -4.01 -11.40
CA VAL A 129 14.74 -2.59 -11.11
C VAL A 129 15.99 -1.73 -11.28
N ASP A 130 17.18 -2.25 -10.93
CA ASP A 130 18.45 -1.52 -11.10
C ASP A 130 18.75 -1.18 -12.55
N LEU A 131 18.44 -2.09 -13.45
CA LEU A 131 18.62 -1.85 -14.88
C LEU A 131 17.70 -0.74 -15.38
N VAL A 132 16.47 -0.66 -14.87
CA VAL A 132 15.53 0.41 -15.21
C VAL A 132 16.06 1.75 -14.69
N ILE A 133 16.49 1.82 -13.42
CA ILE A 133 17.08 3.01 -12.81
C ILE A 133 18.29 3.52 -13.62
N ALA A 134 19.19 2.62 -13.99
CA ALA A 134 20.39 2.97 -14.74
C ALA A 134 20.10 3.47 -16.17
N ASN A 135 18.94 3.11 -16.72
CA ASN A 135 18.53 3.49 -18.07
C ASN A 135 17.43 4.55 -18.10
N GLN A 136 17.04 5.14 -16.96
CA GLN A 136 16.16 6.30 -16.94
C GLN A 136 16.75 7.41 -17.83
N GLY A 137 15.97 7.90 -18.79
CA GLY A 137 16.43 8.91 -19.72
C GLY A 137 17.10 8.37 -21.00
N CYS A 138 17.30 7.05 -21.16
CA CYS A 138 17.89 6.49 -22.38
C CYS A 138 17.07 6.78 -23.65
N GLN A 139 15.76 7.12 -23.50
CA GLN A 139 14.91 7.55 -24.61
C GLN A 139 15.44 8.79 -25.34
N THR A 140 16.25 9.63 -24.69
CA THR A 140 16.88 10.79 -25.35
C THR A 140 17.82 10.38 -26.50
N GLU A 141 18.40 9.16 -26.41
CA GLU A 141 19.20 8.61 -27.51
C GLU A 141 18.31 8.25 -28.74
N LEU A 142 17.07 7.85 -28.51
CA LEU A 142 16.11 7.61 -29.59
C LEU A 142 15.65 8.92 -30.23
N LEU A 143 15.46 9.97 -29.41
CA LEU A 143 15.18 11.33 -29.90
C LEU A 143 16.30 11.82 -30.84
N SER A 144 17.57 11.61 -30.50
CA SER A 144 18.70 12.01 -31.35
C SER A 144 18.72 11.30 -32.71
N ARG A 145 18.05 10.14 -32.81
CA ARG A 145 17.87 9.38 -34.06
C ARG A 145 16.56 9.73 -34.80
N GLY A 146 15.83 10.74 -34.33
CA GLY A 146 14.58 11.19 -34.94
C GLY A 146 13.32 10.45 -34.47
N TYR A 147 13.42 9.60 -33.44
CA TYR A 147 12.26 8.92 -32.86
C TYR A 147 11.73 9.68 -31.66
N ILE A 148 10.52 10.23 -31.76
CA ILE A 148 9.85 10.90 -30.64
C ILE A 148 9.20 9.83 -29.76
N ILE A 149 9.80 9.62 -28.59
CA ILE A 149 9.28 8.73 -27.56
C ILE A 149 8.73 9.61 -26.42
N ASN A 150 7.48 9.48 -26.14
CA ASN A 150 6.85 10.09 -24.96
C ASN A 150 6.99 9.09 -23.80
N SER A 151 7.95 9.31 -22.94
CA SER A 151 7.96 8.66 -21.64
C SER A 151 7.42 9.66 -20.64
N ASP A 152 6.18 9.50 -20.28
CA ASP A 152 5.65 10.23 -19.13
C ASP A 152 6.39 9.73 -17.89
N GLU A 153 7.04 10.62 -17.15
CA GLU A 153 7.78 10.27 -15.94
C GLU A 153 6.86 9.57 -14.92
N TRP A 154 5.57 9.90 -14.97
CA TRP A 154 4.50 9.29 -14.19
C TRP A 154 4.06 7.90 -14.68
N ALA A 155 4.44 7.53 -15.88
CA ALA A 155 4.07 6.23 -16.43
C ALA A 155 5.02 5.10 -15.99
N LEU A 156 6.23 5.45 -15.49
CA LEU A 156 7.17 4.48 -14.94
C LEU A 156 6.74 4.11 -13.52
N ASP A 157 6.18 2.90 -13.38
CA ASP A 157 5.69 2.37 -12.12
C ASP A 157 6.68 1.38 -11.50
N TYR A 158 7.12 1.68 -10.30
CA TYR A 158 7.93 0.79 -9.47
C TYR A 158 7.03 0.11 -8.46
N GLN A 159 7.04 -1.20 -8.41
CA GLN A 159 6.17 -2.01 -7.56
C GLN A 159 6.98 -2.77 -6.52
N PHE A 160 6.38 -2.97 -5.36
CA PHE A 160 6.91 -3.85 -4.32
C PHE A 160 5.89 -4.95 -4.02
N ASN A 161 6.23 -6.19 -4.39
CA ASN A 161 5.37 -7.37 -4.25
C ASN A 161 5.72 -8.20 -3.00
N GLY A 162 6.91 -7.98 -2.40
CA GLY A 162 7.43 -8.72 -1.25
C GLY A 162 6.76 -8.41 0.10
N LEU A 163 5.63 -7.69 0.12
CA LEU A 163 4.95 -7.27 1.34
C LEU A 163 4.63 -8.44 2.31
N ASN A 164 4.28 -9.61 1.79
CA ASN A 164 3.91 -10.76 2.63
C ASN A 164 5.07 -11.27 3.50
N GLU A 165 6.31 -11.09 3.05
CA GLU A 165 7.51 -11.48 3.78
C GLU A 165 7.81 -10.49 4.92
N LEU A 166 7.46 -9.22 4.75
CA LEU A 166 7.67 -8.17 5.75
C LEU A 166 6.60 -8.14 6.84
N LYS A 167 5.37 -8.56 6.53
CA LYS A 167 4.23 -8.47 7.45
C LYS A 167 4.51 -9.00 8.85
N PRO A 168 5.07 -10.21 9.06
CA PRO A 168 5.28 -10.74 10.41
C PRO A 168 6.20 -9.85 11.25
N THR A 169 7.32 -9.44 10.69
CA THR A 169 8.34 -8.62 11.37
C THR A 169 7.77 -7.23 11.72
N MET A 170 7.07 -6.59 10.79
CA MET A 170 6.50 -5.27 11.00
C MET A 170 5.36 -5.29 12.03
N ILE A 171 4.52 -6.34 12.04
CA ILE A 171 3.46 -6.50 13.04
C ILE A 171 4.08 -6.71 14.44
N GLU A 172 5.13 -7.52 14.53
CA GLU A 172 5.85 -7.74 15.79
C GLU A 172 6.42 -6.43 16.32
N GLU A 173 7.10 -5.65 15.48
CA GLU A 173 7.66 -4.35 15.86
C GLU A 173 6.57 -3.37 16.28
N ALA A 174 5.51 -3.22 15.50
CA ALA A 174 4.38 -2.34 15.82
C ALA A 174 3.73 -2.73 17.17
N THR A 175 3.61 -4.04 17.44
CA THR A 175 3.04 -4.52 18.71
C THR A 175 4.00 -4.26 19.88
N LYS A 176 5.31 -4.43 19.71
CA LYS A 176 6.32 -4.07 20.71
C LYS A 176 6.28 -2.58 21.02
N ASN A 177 6.20 -1.74 20.01
CA ASN A 177 6.11 -0.29 20.16
C ASN A 177 4.82 0.12 20.88
N ALA A 178 3.67 -0.48 20.55
CA ALA A 178 2.42 -0.27 21.28
C ALA A 178 2.56 -0.63 22.76
N ARG A 179 3.17 -1.77 23.07
CA ARG A 179 3.39 -2.21 24.44
C ARG A 179 4.30 -1.26 25.23
N ALA A 180 5.37 -0.77 24.60
CA ALA A 180 6.28 0.19 25.24
C ALA A 180 5.56 1.50 25.60
N VAL A 181 4.67 1.99 24.74
CA VAL A 181 3.82 3.17 25.01
C VAL A 181 2.83 2.85 26.14
N ALA A 182 2.17 1.68 26.12
CA ALA A 182 1.23 1.28 27.17
C ALA A 182 1.89 1.17 28.52
N GLN A 183 3.14 0.67 28.60
CA GLN A 183 3.91 0.58 29.83
C GLN A 183 4.17 1.97 30.43
N LYS A 184 4.54 2.94 29.60
CA LYS A 184 4.71 4.33 30.06
C LYS A 184 3.44 4.91 30.67
N PHE A 185 2.27 4.71 30.02
CA PHE A 185 0.99 5.14 30.56
C PHE A 185 0.66 4.46 31.90
N ALA A 186 0.97 3.18 32.04
CA ALA A 186 0.78 2.44 33.28
C ALA A 186 1.66 3.02 34.41
N ASP A 187 2.94 3.25 34.12
CA ASP A 187 3.90 3.81 35.08
C ASP A 187 3.50 5.22 35.52
N ASP A 188 3.14 6.10 34.59
CA ASP A 188 2.73 7.48 34.85
C ASP A 188 1.42 7.58 35.66
N SER A 189 0.55 6.55 35.54
CA SER A 189 -0.73 6.47 36.29
C SER A 189 -0.62 5.68 37.58
N ASN A 190 0.57 5.26 38.01
CA ASN A 190 0.81 4.36 39.14
C ASN A 190 -0.03 3.05 39.07
N SER A 191 -0.24 2.56 37.85
CA SER A 191 -0.95 1.31 37.55
C SER A 191 0.02 0.25 37.05
N ARG A 192 -0.43 -1.00 36.99
CA ARG A 192 0.35 -2.10 36.37
C ARG A 192 -0.24 -2.45 35.03
N LEU A 193 0.62 -2.57 33.99
CA LEU A 193 0.20 -3.04 32.69
C LEU A 193 -0.24 -4.50 32.76
N GLY A 194 -1.47 -4.79 32.37
CA GLY A 194 -2.04 -6.12 32.28
C GLY A 194 -1.87 -6.77 30.91
N GLY A 195 -2.67 -7.80 30.64
CA GLY A 195 -2.72 -8.48 29.35
C GLY A 195 -3.40 -7.65 28.27
N ILE A 196 -3.31 -8.12 27.03
CA ILE A 196 -4.04 -7.55 25.90
C ILE A 196 -5.53 -7.83 26.08
N ARG A 197 -6.36 -6.78 26.06
CA ARG A 197 -7.83 -6.84 26.02
C ARG A 197 -8.32 -7.04 24.59
N ARG A 198 -7.75 -6.26 23.66
CA ARG A 198 -8.10 -6.28 22.25
C ARG A 198 -6.89 -5.82 21.44
N ALA A 199 -6.68 -6.42 20.27
CA ALA A 199 -5.70 -5.95 19.31
C ALA A 199 -6.36 -5.86 17.94
N SER A 200 -6.03 -4.80 17.19
CA SER A 200 -6.48 -4.59 15.83
C SER A 200 -5.32 -4.08 15.00
N GLN A 201 -5.04 -4.77 13.92
CA GLN A 201 -4.04 -4.39 12.95
C GLN A 201 -4.67 -3.48 11.91
N GLY A 202 -4.05 -2.33 11.63
CA GLY A 202 -4.41 -1.47 10.50
C GLY A 202 -3.94 -2.04 9.16
N GLN A 203 -4.34 -1.40 8.09
CA GLN A 203 -3.86 -1.73 6.75
C GLN A 203 -2.39 -1.32 6.60
N PHE A 204 -1.66 -2.07 5.77
CA PHE A 204 -0.36 -1.64 5.30
C PHE A 204 -0.53 -0.59 4.22
N SER A 205 0.16 0.52 4.35
CA SER A 205 0.35 1.47 3.26
C SER A 205 1.74 1.28 2.64
N ILE A 206 1.82 1.42 1.32
CA ILE A 206 3.06 1.39 0.55
C ILE A 206 3.05 2.65 -0.29
N GLU A 207 3.94 3.57 0.01
CA GLU A 207 4.03 4.86 -0.67
C GLU A 207 5.41 5.01 -1.30
N PRO A 208 5.52 5.54 -2.53
CA PRO A 208 6.81 5.82 -3.13
C PRO A 208 7.49 6.99 -2.42
N ASP A 209 8.82 6.95 -2.34
CA ASP A 209 9.60 8.14 -2.00
C ASP A 209 9.46 9.18 -3.11
N GLN A 210 9.39 10.45 -2.72
CA GLN A 210 9.15 11.56 -3.64
C GLN A 210 10.28 11.75 -4.67
N TYR A 211 11.51 11.49 -4.30
CA TYR A 211 12.70 11.72 -5.15
C TYR A 211 13.29 10.42 -5.70
N GLN A 212 13.00 9.31 -5.03
CA GLN A 212 13.49 7.99 -5.38
C GLN A 212 12.30 7.01 -5.45
N PRO A 213 11.45 7.09 -6.47
CA PRO A 213 10.18 6.35 -6.53
C PRO A 213 10.36 4.82 -6.49
N TRP A 214 11.59 4.32 -6.70
CA TRP A 214 11.96 2.91 -6.51
C TRP A 214 12.15 2.52 -5.03
N ILE A 215 12.21 3.49 -4.10
CA ILE A 215 12.14 3.23 -2.66
C ILE A 215 10.68 3.35 -2.24
N LYS A 216 10.22 2.37 -1.49
CA LYS A 216 8.84 2.30 -0.98
C LYS A 216 8.86 2.38 0.53
N HIS A 217 8.11 3.34 1.08
CA HIS A 217 7.87 3.46 2.51
C HIS A 217 6.69 2.55 2.88
N VAL A 218 7.00 1.42 3.50
CA VAL A 218 5.97 0.50 4.00
C VAL A 218 5.65 0.88 5.44
N ARG A 219 4.38 1.05 5.75
CA ARG A 219 3.93 1.48 7.08
C ARG A 219 2.75 0.63 7.55
N VAL A 220 2.74 0.31 8.84
CA VAL A 220 1.60 -0.33 9.51
C VAL A 220 1.39 0.29 10.89
N VAL A 221 0.13 0.41 11.30
CA VAL A 221 -0.26 0.84 12.65
C VAL A 221 -1.06 -0.28 13.30
N THR A 222 -0.62 -0.71 14.48
CA THR A 222 -1.36 -1.67 15.31
C THR A 222 -1.97 -0.92 16.49
N THR A 223 -3.28 -1.07 16.71
CA THR A 223 -3.98 -0.53 17.88
C THR A 223 -4.19 -1.65 18.88
N VAL A 224 -3.78 -1.42 20.13
CA VAL A 224 -3.86 -2.43 21.19
C VAL A 224 -4.47 -1.81 22.44
N ASP A 225 -5.46 -2.49 23.00
CA ASP A 225 -6.04 -2.18 24.29
C ASP A 225 -5.41 -3.11 25.32
N TYR A 226 -4.80 -2.55 26.36
CA TYR A 226 -4.25 -3.28 27.48
C TYR A 226 -5.07 -3.02 28.74
N PHE A 227 -5.27 -4.04 29.55
CA PHE A 227 -5.81 -3.84 30.89
C PHE A 227 -4.80 -3.07 31.77
N LEU A 228 -5.35 -2.22 32.67
CA LEU A 228 -4.60 -1.57 33.75
C LEU A 228 -5.08 -2.12 35.08
N ASN A 229 -4.14 -2.62 35.91
CA ASN A 229 -4.37 -3.23 37.22
C ASN A 229 -3.85 -2.33 38.35
#